data_601483e2a469767400ff67faba5da8a3
#
_entry.id   601483e2a469767400ff67faba5da8a3
#
_cell.length_a   1.000
_cell.length_b   1.000
_cell.length_c   1.000
_cell.angle_alpha   90.00
_cell.angle_beta   90.00
_cell.angle_gamma   90.00
#
_symmetry.space_group_name_H-M   'P 1'
#
loop_
_entity.id
_entity.type
_entity.pdbx_description
1 polymer ?
#
loop_
_entity_poly.entity_id
_entity_poly.type
_entity_poly.pdbx_seq_one_letter_code
_entity_poly.pdbx_strand_id
1 'polypeptide(L)'
;MEFHKLTEADRDTFLEMAREFYHSDAVLKPVPDSYFENTLKECLRSDEYLLCYILEWGENAAGYALLSKSYSPEAGGPVLWVEEIYIRPAFRAHRIGSDFLAALCQNPPAGVRRIRLEVEAENTRAIRLYERLGFQFLPYLQMVLDKE
;
A
#
# COMPACT_ATOMS: atom_id res chain seq x y z
N MET A 1 10.56 12.88 5.08
CA MET A 1 10.20 11.71 4.25
C MET A 1 9.78 12.22 2.88
N GLU A 2 10.30 11.60 1.85
CA GLU A 2 9.92 11.88 0.47
C GLU A 2 9.43 10.59 -0.19
N PHE A 3 8.69 10.72 -1.27
CA PHE A 3 8.27 9.56 -2.04
C PHE A 3 8.14 9.91 -3.52
N HIS A 4 8.34 8.91 -4.36
CA HIS A 4 8.18 9.05 -5.80
C HIS A 4 7.50 7.82 -6.37
N LYS A 5 6.83 8.00 -7.51
CA LYS A 5 6.20 6.89 -8.21
C LYS A 5 7.27 5.92 -8.72
N LEU A 6 7.04 4.63 -8.56
CA LEU A 6 7.95 3.57 -8.99
C LEU A 6 8.28 3.69 -10.48
N THR A 7 9.57 3.57 -10.79
CA THR A 7 10.07 3.55 -12.17
C THR A 7 10.92 2.31 -12.41
N GLU A 8 11.33 2.09 -13.64
CA GLU A 8 12.22 0.98 -13.99
C GLU A 8 13.52 0.99 -13.20
N ALA A 9 14.02 2.16 -12.82
CA ALA A 9 15.23 2.29 -12.01
C ALA A 9 15.06 1.70 -10.60
N ASP A 10 13.82 1.55 -10.14
CA ASP A 10 13.52 1.03 -8.80
C ASP A 10 13.30 -0.49 -8.78
N ARG A 11 13.45 -1.16 -9.92
CA ARG A 11 13.13 -2.59 -10.09
C ARG A 11 13.75 -3.46 -9.00
N ASP A 12 15.07 -3.43 -8.89
CA ASP A 12 15.78 -4.33 -7.97
C ASP A 12 15.47 -4.01 -6.51
N THR A 13 15.36 -2.74 -6.18
CA THR A 13 15.01 -2.26 -4.84
C THR A 13 13.60 -2.70 -4.45
N PHE A 14 12.64 -2.55 -5.36
CA PHE A 14 11.28 -3.00 -5.10
C PHE A 14 11.21 -4.51 -4.86
N LEU A 15 11.86 -5.31 -5.72
CA LEU A 15 11.85 -6.77 -5.60
C LEU A 15 12.47 -7.22 -4.28
N GLU A 16 13.56 -6.58 -3.87
CA GLU A 16 14.19 -6.86 -2.59
C GLU A 16 13.23 -6.58 -1.42
N MET A 17 12.60 -5.42 -1.42
CA MET A 17 11.65 -5.03 -0.36
C MET A 17 10.40 -5.90 -0.36
N ALA A 18 9.87 -6.25 -1.52
CA ALA A 18 8.71 -7.14 -1.63
C ALA A 18 9.02 -8.53 -1.08
N ARG A 19 10.21 -9.05 -1.36
CA ARG A 19 10.65 -10.34 -0.80
C ARG A 19 10.74 -10.25 0.73
N GLU A 20 11.30 -9.17 1.27
CA GLU A 20 11.33 -8.94 2.72
C GLU A 20 9.91 -8.95 3.31
N PHE A 21 8.99 -8.23 2.68
CA PHE A 21 7.59 -8.14 3.14
C PHE A 21 6.90 -9.50 3.14
N TYR A 22 6.99 -10.24 2.04
CA TYR A 22 6.29 -11.53 1.89
C TYR A 22 6.93 -12.67 2.68
N HIS A 23 8.13 -12.48 3.24
CA HIS A 23 8.77 -13.40 4.17
C HIS A 23 8.64 -12.95 5.62
N SER A 24 7.85 -11.90 5.89
CA SER A 24 7.62 -11.39 7.25
C SER A 24 6.31 -11.92 7.81
N ASP A 25 6.04 -11.62 9.08
CA ASP A 25 4.80 -11.98 9.76
C ASP A 25 3.60 -11.12 9.31
N ALA A 26 3.83 -10.12 8.47
CA ALA A 26 2.77 -9.23 7.99
C ALA A 26 1.81 -9.90 7.01
N VAL A 27 2.18 -11.04 6.43
CA VAL A 27 1.34 -11.76 5.46
C VAL A 27 0.79 -13.05 6.09
N LEU A 28 -0.45 -13.40 5.71
CA LEU A 28 -1.13 -14.58 6.24
C LEU A 28 -0.47 -15.88 5.80
N LYS A 29 0.04 -15.92 4.57
CA LYS A 29 0.74 -17.08 4.03
C LYS A 29 1.74 -16.62 2.97
N PRO A 30 2.85 -17.38 2.78
CA PRO A 30 3.81 -17.05 1.74
C PRO A 30 3.19 -17.15 0.34
N VAL A 31 3.70 -16.33 -0.57
CA VAL A 31 3.32 -16.40 -1.99
C VAL A 31 4.57 -16.69 -2.82
N PRO A 32 4.41 -17.30 -4.02
CA PRO A 32 5.56 -17.48 -4.93
C PRO A 32 6.17 -16.13 -5.30
N ASP A 33 7.48 -16.09 -5.49
CA ASP A 33 8.19 -14.87 -5.91
C ASP A 33 7.63 -14.30 -7.21
N SER A 34 7.10 -15.15 -8.10
CA SER A 34 6.47 -14.71 -9.34
C SER A 34 5.31 -13.75 -9.11
N TYR A 35 4.64 -13.79 -7.97
CA TYR A 35 3.51 -12.90 -7.69
C TYR A 35 3.98 -11.46 -7.57
N PHE A 36 5.02 -11.17 -6.79
CA PHE A 36 5.48 -9.78 -6.70
C PHE A 36 6.30 -9.35 -7.91
N GLU A 37 6.90 -10.28 -8.65
CA GLU A 37 7.48 -9.98 -9.96
C GLU A 37 6.40 -9.52 -10.94
N ASN A 38 5.24 -10.18 -10.94
CA ASN A 38 4.09 -9.79 -11.76
C ASN A 38 3.51 -8.46 -11.30
N THR A 39 3.50 -8.20 -9.99
CA THR A 39 3.09 -6.90 -9.45
C THR A 39 3.96 -5.77 -10.00
N LEU A 40 5.28 -5.97 -10.01
CA LEU A 40 6.21 -5.00 -10.57
C LEU A 40 5.92 -4.73 -12.04
N LYS A 41 5.73 -5.80 -12.82
CA LYS A 41 5.40 -5.67 -14.25
C LYS A 41 4.13 -4.86 -14.45
N GLU A 42 3.10 -5.10 -13.66
CA GLU A 42 1.84 -4.36 -13.76
C GLU A 42 2.03 -2.88 -13.40
N CYS A 43 2.77 -2.58 -12.35
CA CYS A 43 3.08 -1.20 -11.96
C CYS A 43 3.82 -0.44 -13.08
N LEU A 44 4.74 -1.13 -13.75
CA LEU A 44 5.52 -0.51 -14.84
C LEU A 44 4.72 -0.42 -16.14
N ARG A 45 3.75 -1.31 -16.35
CA ARG A 45 2.92 -1.32 -17.55
C ARG A 45 2.01 -0.09 -17.63
N SER A 46 1.30 0.21 -16.55
CA SER A 46 0.36 1.33 -16.51
C SER A 46 -0.15 1.57 -15.09
N ASP A 47 -0.91 2.65 -14.92
CA ASP A 47 -1.60 2.97 -13.66
C ASP A 47 -3.04 2.44 -13.64
N GLU A 48 -3.39 1.56 -14.57
CA GLU A 48 -4.77 1.07 -14.68
C GLU A 48 -5.24 0.35 -13.42
N TYR A 49 -4.42 -0.59 -12.90
CA TYR A 49 -4.77 -1.35 -11.70
C TYR A 49 -3.99 -0.93 -10.47
N LEU A 50 -2.70 -0.65 -10.62
CA LEU A 50 -1.80 -0.44 -9.49
C LEU A 50 -1.05 0.88 -9.59
N LEU A 51 -0.83 1.48 -8.42
CA LEU A 51 0.10 2.58 -8.20
C LEU A 51 1.07 2.13 -7.11
N CYS A 52 2.36 2.29 -7.35
CA CYS A 52 3.36 2.01 -6.33
C CYS A 52 4.26 3.22 -6.14
N TYR A 53 4.52 3.53 -4.88
CA TYR A 53 5.43 4.62 -4.50
C TYR A 53 6.59 4.05 -3.71
N ILE A 54 7.79 4.51 -4.03
CA ILE A 54 8.98 4.25 -3.23
C ILE A 54 9.06 5.33 -2.16
N LEU A 55 9.18 4.91 -0.90
CA LEU A 55 9.25 5.82 0.24
C LEU A 55 10.71 5.98 0.63
N GLU A 56 11.15 7.23 0.75
CA GLU A 56 12.56 7.56 0.95
C GLU A 56 12.80 8.20 2.31
N TRP A 57 13.93 7.88 2.89
CA TRP A 57 14.45 8.56 4.08
C TRP A 57 15.89 8.97 3.80
N GLY A 58 16.12 10.29 3.64
CA GLY A 58 17.40 10.76 3.14
C GLY A 58 17.60 10.26 1.70
N GLU A 59 18.72 9.61 1.46
CA GLU A 59 19.06 9.06 0.14
C GLU A 59 18.71 7.56 0.00
N ASN A 60 18.03 6.99 1.01
CA ASN A 60 17.77 5.57 1.06
C ASN A 60 16.30 5.26 0.74
N ALA A 61 16.09 4.16 0.00
CA ALA A 61 14.76 3.59 -0.17
C ALA A 61 14.41 2.88 1.15
N ALA A 62 13.49 3.48 1.90
CA ALA A 62 13.10 3.01 3.23
C ALA A 62 11.93 2.05 3.19
N GLY A 63 11.13 2.08 2.13
CA GLY A 63 9.96 1.23 2.00
C GLY A 63 9.20 1.49 0.71
N TYR A 64 8.01 0.90 0.61
CA TYR A 64 7.12 1.17 -0.51
C TYR A 64 5.67 1.17 -0.06
N ALA A 65 4.83 1.80 -0.86
CA ALA A 65 3.38 1.76 -0.71
C ALA A 65 2.76 1.31 -2.01
N LEU A 66 1.93 0.27 -1.96
CA LEU A 66 1.24 -0.28 -3.11
C LEU A 66 -0.25 -0.02 -2.96
N LEU A 67 -0.84 0.61 -3.97
CA LEU A 67 -2.25 0.96 -4.01
C LEU A 67 -2.90 0.30 -5.22
N SER A 68 -4.14 -0.14 -5.07
CA SER A 68 -4.92 -0.63 -6.20
C SER A 68 -6.11 0.27 -6.45
N LYS A 69 -6.67 0.20 -7.65
CA LYS A 69 -7.79 1.04 -8.08
C LYS A 69 -9.05 0.24 -8.29
N SER A 70 -10.17 0.80 -7.86
CA SER A 70 -11.48 0.26 -8.15
C SER A 70 -12.47 1.41 -8.29
N TYR A 71 -13.73 1.09 -8.49
CA TYR A 71 -14.83 2.06 -8.57
C TYR A 71 -15.90 1.66 -7.57
N SER A 72 -16.42 2.62 -6.82
CA SER A 72 -17.50 2.38 -5.87
C SER A 72 -18.75 3.16 -6.27
N PRO A 73 -19.86 2.48 -6.64
CA PRO A 73 -21.14 3.17 -6.84
C PRO A 73 -21.60 3.88 -5.57
N GLU A 74 -21.34 3.28 -4.41
CA GLU A 74 -21.71 3.83 -3.11
C GLU A 74 -20.97 5.13 -2.79
N ALA A 75 -19.67 5.18 -3.10
CA ALA A 75 -18.85 6.37 -2.91
C ALA A 75 -18.99 7.37 -4.06
N GLY A 76 -19.51 6.93 -5.19
CA GLY A 76 -19.75 7.77 -6.35
C GLY A 76 -18.55 8.00 -7.25
N GLY A 77 -17.59 7.09 -7.27
CA GLY A 77 -16.41 7.25 -8.11
C GLY A 77 -15.25 6.34 -7.80
N PRO A 78 -14.07 6.68 -8.33
CA PRO A 78 -12.85 5.90 -8.15
C PRO A 78 -12.45 5.75 -6.68
N VAL A 79 -11.91 4.59 -6.36
CA VAL A 79 -11.45 4.22 -5.03
C VAL A 79 -10.00 3.78 -5.10
N LEU A 80 -9.20 4.21 -4.15
CA LEU A 80 -7.86 3.66 -3.93
C LEU A 80 -7.89 2.73 -2.73
N TRP A 81 -7.39 1.52 -2.91
CA TRP A 81 -7.12 0.58 -1.84
C TRP A 81 -5.65 0.66 -1.47
N VAL A 82 -5.37 0.84 -0.19
CA VAL A 82 -4.01 0.70 0.32
C VAL A 82 -3.77 -0.80 0.53
N GLU A 83 -3.09 -1.42 -0.43
CA GLU A 83 -2.83 -2.86 -0.42
C GLU A 83 -1.70 -3.22 0.52
N GLU A 84 -0.58 -2.51 0.40
CA GLU A 84 0.63 -2.78 1.18
C GLU A 84 1.34 -1.47 1.51
N ILE A 85 1.77 -1.33 2.74
CA ILE A 85 2.76 -0.32 3.13
C ILE A 85 3.84 -1.09 3.90
N TYR A 86 5.03 -1.14 3.33
CA TYR A 86 6.16 -1.83 3.93
C TYR A 86 7.27 -0.84 4.22
N ILE A 87 7.78 -0.87 5.45
CA ILE A 87 8.93 -0.07 5.86
C ILE A 87 10.01 -1.05 6.32
N ARG A 88 11.21 -0.90 5.78
CA ARG A 88 12.36 -1.70 6.19
C ARG A 88 12.64 -1.50 7.67
N PRO A 89 13.04 -2.55 8.39
CA PRO A 89 13.24 -2.47 9.85
C PRO A 89 14.12 -1.32 10.30
N ALA A 90 15.19 -1.03 9.54
CA ALA A 90 16.14 0.03 9.89
C ALA A 90 15.51 1.44 9.90
N PHE A 91 14.34 1.62 9.27
CA PHE A 91 13.72 2.94 9.12
C PHE A 91 12.40 3.08 9.89
N ARG A 92 12.01 2.08 10.67
CA ARG A 92 10.67 2.04 11.30
C ARG A 92 10.44 3.10 12.39
N ALA A 93 11.47 3.71 12.93
CA ALA A 93 11.33 4.71 13.99
C ALA A 93 11.01 6.12 13.49
N HIS A 94 10.78 6.31 12.18
CA HIS A 94 10.70 7.65 11.57
C HIS A 94 9.32 8.02 11.06
N ARG A 95 8.27 7.26 11.38
CA ARG A 95 6.88 7.54 11.01
C ARG A 95 6.64 7.64 9.50
N ILE A 96 7.44 6.95 8.71
CA ILE A 96 7.40 7.06 7.24
C ILE A 96 6.05 6.62 6.68
N GLY A 97 5.55 5.46 7.13
CA GLY A 97 4.24 4.97 6.67
C GLY A 97 3.09 5.89 7.05
N SER A 98 3.11 6.41 8.28
CA SER A 98 2.08 7.35 8.76
C SER A 98 2.11 8.65 7.96
N ASP A 99 3.30 9.17 7.70
CA ASP A 99 3.46 10.43 6.95
C ASP A 99 3.02 10.26 5.49
N PHE A 100 3.35 9.12 4.87
CA PHE A 100 2.87 8.83 3.53
C PHE A 100 1.35 8.78 3.50
N LEU A 101 0.75 8.04 4.42
CA LEU A 101 -0.70 7.88 4.45
C LEU A 101 -1.41 9.22 4.69
N ALA A 102 -0.87 10.06 5.57
CA ALA A 102 -1.40 11.40 5.80
C ALA A 102 -1.33 12.25 4.52
N ALA A 103 -0.21 12.19 3.81
CA ALA A 103 -0.05 12.91 2.55
C ALA A 103 -1.04 12.44 1.49
N LEU A 104 -1.25 11.12 1.38
CA LEU A 104 -2.22 10.53 0.47
C LEU A 104 -3.64 10.99 0.79
N CYS A 105 -4.00 11.01 2.07
CA CYS A 105 -5.34 11.44 2.50
C CYS A 105 -5.58 12.93 2.23
N GLN A 106 -4.56 13.76 2.40
CA GLN A 106 -4.67 15.21 2.17
C GLN A 106 -4.72 15.56 0.69
N ASN A 107 -3.96 14.84 -0.13
CA ASN A 107 -3.83 15.13 -1.56
C ASN A 107 -3.94 13.85 -2.39
N PRO A 108 -5.13 13.22 -2.43
CA PRO A 108 -5.32 12.02 -3.24
C PRO A 108 -5.24 12.37 -4.74
N PRO A 109 -4.93 11.40 -5.60
CA PRO A 109 -5.01 11.60 -7.03
C PRO A 109 -6.38 12.15 -7.45
N ALA A 110 -6.39 12.94 -8.52
CA ALA A 110 -7.60 13.61 -9.01
C ALA A 110 -8.75 12.62 -9.23
N GLY A 111 -9.94 12.98 -8.77
CA GLY A 111 -11.16 12.20 -8.96
C GLY A 111 -11.39 11.10 -7.92
N VAL A 112 -10.43 10.79 -7.08
CA VAL A 112 -10.59 9.76 -6.05
C VAL A 112 -11.66 10.19 -5.03
N ARG A 113 -12.64 9.32 -4.80
CA ARG A 113 -13.76 9.57 -3.90
C ARG A 113 -13.65 8.84 -2.57
N ARG A 114 -12.82 7.79 -2.51
CA ARG A 114 -12.66 6.97 -1.32
C ARG A 114 -11.27 6.38 -1.28
N ILE A 115 -10.69 6.30 -0.09
CA ILE A 115 -9.47 5.54 0.17
C ILE A 115 -9.86 4.44 1.14
N ARG A 116 -9.52 3.19 0.84
CA ARG A 116 -9.86 2.03 1.67
C ARG A 116 -8.59 1.31 2.09
N LEU A 117 -8.67 0.68 3.24
CA LEU A 117 -7.63 -0.22 3.74
C LEU A 117 -8.27 -1.31 4.60
N GLU A 118 -7.50 -2.34 4.84
CA GLU A 118 -7.90 -3.41 5.74
C GLU A 118 -7.01 -3.37 6.97
N VAL A 119 -7.56 -3.72 8.12
CA VAL A 119 -6.82 -3.76 9.38
C VAL A 119 -7.39 -4.88 10.24
N GLU A 120 -6.50 -5.61 10.91
CA GLU A 120 -6.94 -6.64 11.87
C GLU A 120 -7.53 -5.98 13.12
N ALA A 121 -8.59 -6.59 13.66
CA ALA A 121 -9.31 -6.06 14.81
C ALA A 121 -8.39 -5.87 16.04
N GLU A 122 -7.38 -6.71 16.19
CA GLU A 122 -6.44 -6.66 17.30
C GLU A 122 -5.37 -5.57 17.15
N ASN A 123 -5.21 -5.01 15.95
CA ASN A 123 -4.20 -3.98 15.68
C ASN A 123 -4.71 -2.61 16.11
N THR A 124 -4.86 -2.43 17.41
CA THR A 124 -5.45 -1.20 17.98
C THR A 124 -4.63 0.04 17.71
N ARG A 125 -3.30 -0.09 17.62
CA ARG A 125 -2.41 1.03 17.34
C ARG A 125 -2.64 1.57 15.91
N ALA A 126 -2.75 0.69 14.94
CA ALA A 126 -3.02 1.07 13.56
C ALA A 126 -4.43 1.67 13.43
N ILE A 127 -5.43 1.06 14.08
CA ILE A 127 -6.80 1.57 14.06
C ILE A 127 -6.85 3.01 14.59
N ARG A 128 -6.16 3.31 15.69
CA ARG A 128 -6.11 4.67 16.23
C ARG A 128 -5.49 5.66 15.24
N LEU A 129 -4.43 5.25 14.55
CA LEU A 129 -3.83 6.07 13.51
C LEU A 129 -4.83 6.37 12.40
N TYR A 130 -5.49 5.33 11.89
CA TYR A 130 -6.44 5.48 10.80
C TYR A 130 -7.63 6.36 11.20
N GLU A 131 -8.16 6.18 12.39
CA GLU A 131 -9.25 7.02 12.90
C GLU A 131 -8.83 8.49 13.01
N ARG A 132 -7.61 8.75 13.45
CA ARG A 132 -7.08 10.14 13.49
C ARG A 132 -7.00 10.76 12.10
N LEU A 133 -6.78 9.96 11.07
CA LEU A 133 -6.74 10.41 9.68
C LEU A 133 -8.13 10.53 9.04
N GLY A 134 -9.18 10.14 9.77
CA GLY A 134 -10.56 10.25 9.30
C GLY A 134 -11.16 8.96 8.75
N PHE A 135 -10.45 7.83 8.83
CA PHE A 135 -11.01 6.54 8.41
C PHE A 135 -12.10 6.09 9.39
N GLN A 136 -13.09 5.41 8.84
CA GLN A 136 -14.19 4.83 9.61
C GLN A 136 -14.37 3.37 9.18
N PHE A 137 -14.87 2.54 10.08
CA PHE A 137 -15.20 1.16 9.73
C PHE A 137 -16.41 1.11 8.81
N LEU A 138 -16.34 0.21 7.84
CA LEU A 138 -17.51 -0.17 7.05
C LEU A 138 -18.15 -1.40 7.69
N PRO A 139 -19.50 -1.49 7.67
CA PRO A 139 -20.18 -2.60 8.34
C PRO A 139 -20.26 -3.87 7.49
N TYR A 140 -19.36 -4.05 6.54
CA TYR A 140 -19.39 -5.19 5.61
C TYR A 140 -18.27 -6.17 5.93
N LEU A 141 -18.61 -7.44 5.99
CA LEU A 141 -17.60 -8.51 6.06
C LEU A 141 -17.17 -8.85 4.64
N GLN A 142 -15.91 -9.19 4.49
CA GLN A 142 -15.35 -9.57 3.21
C GLN A 142 -15.25 -11.08 3.07
N MET A 143 -15.54 -11.58 1.88
CA MET A 143 -15.39 -12.99 1.52
C MET A 143 -14.56 -13.07 0.26
N VAL A 144 -13.74 -14.11 0.14
CA VAL A 144 -12.87 -14.30 -1.01
C VAL A 144 -13.02 -15.72 -1.56
N LEU A 145 -12.90 -15.83 -2.87
CA LEU A 145 -12.79 -17.13 -3.55
C LEU A 145 -11.65 -17.00 -4.56
N ASP A 146 -10.53 -17.62 -4.25
CA ASP A 146 -9.35 -17.57 -5.12
C ASP A 146 -9.50 -18.52 -6.30
N LYS A 147 -8.94 -18.15 -7.45
CA LYS A 147 -8.88 -18.96 -8.66
C LYS A 147 -7.44 -19.41 -8.89
N GLU A 148 -7.29 -20.65 -9.33
CA GLU A 148 -5.99 -21.21 -9.68
C GLU A 148 -5.58 -20.83 -11.11
#